data_f7e390e9e7acc6df4ab286f4978bd3f9
#
_entry.id   f7e390e9e7acc6df4ab286f4978bd3f9
#
_cell.length_a   1.000
_cell.length_b   1.000
_cell.length_c   1.000
_cell.angle_alpha   90.00
_cell.angle_beta   90.00
_cell.angle_gamma   90.00
#
_symmetry.space_group_name_H-M   'P 1'
#
loop_
_entity.id
_entity.type
_entity.pdbx_description
1 polymer ?
#
loop_
_entity_poly.entity_id
_entity_poly.type
_entity_poly.pdbx_seq_one_letter_code
_entity_poly.pdbx_strand_id
1 'polypeptide(L)'
;MEPDHSANIHNFMKVYPDTTIVANAKTFGMMENFFRDMPLEGRKLEVQNGGTLSLGKHTLTFVFAPMVHWPEVMVTYDSTDKVLFAADGFGKFGALDVDEPWDDEARRYFIGIVGKYGMQVQKLLKVAATLDIQTICSLHGPVLKENLGHYIEKYDIWSSYSVEEEGVMIAY
;
A
#
# COMPACT_ATOMS: atom_id res chain seq x y z
N MET A 1 2.74 -8.14 5.11
CA MET A 1 2.93 -9.61 5.35
C MET A 1 1.65 -10.41 5.03
N GLU A 2 0.74 -9.78 4.35
CA GLU A 2 -0.45 -10.45 3.83
C GLU A 2 -0.06 -11.60 2.90
N PRO A 3 -0.68 -12.78 2.99
CA PRO A 3 -0.21 -13.98 2.30
C PRO A 3 -0.15 -13.87 0.78
N ASP A 4 -1.10 -13.19 0.14
CA ASP A 4 -1.14 -13.01 -1.32
C ASP A 4 0.00 -12.12 -1.85
N HIS A 5 0.58 -11.27 -1.00
CA HIS A 5 1.75 -10.43 -1.35
C HIS A 5 3.07 -11.04 -0.89
N SER A 6 3.08 -11.81 0.19
CA SER A 6 4.31 -12.24 0.85
C SER A 6 4.67 -13.72 0.66
N ALA A 7 3.73 -14.57 0.23
CA ALA A 7 3.92 -16.02 0.19
C ALA A 7 5.16 -16.47 -0.60
N ASN A 8 5.54 -15.75 -1.64
CA ASN A 8 6.69 -16.09 -2.49
C ASN A 8 8.03 -15.50 -2.02
N ILE A 9 8.07 -14.71 -0.96
CA ILE A 9 9.33 -14.10 -0.48
C ILE A 9 10.37 -15.20 -0.20
N HIS A 10 9.99 -16.27 0.49
CA HIS A 10 10.89 -17.38 0.80
C HIS A 10 11.45 -18.04 -0.46
N ASN A 11 10.61 -18.30 -1.48
CA ASN A 11 11.06 -18.88 -2.73
C ASN A 11 11.99 -17.94 -3.51
N PHE A 12 11.65 -16.64 -3.54
CA PHE A 12 12.50 -15.61 -4.14
C PHE A 12 13.89 -15.58 -3.49
N MET A 13 13.95 -15.60 -2.16
CA MET A 13 15.20 -15.57 -1.41
C MET A 13 16.07 -16.83 -1.60
N LYS A 14 15.47 -17.97 -1.95
CA LYS A 14 16.22 -19.20 -2.32
C LYS A 14 16.86 -19.07 -3.71
N VAL A 15 16.15 -18.47 -4.67
CA VAL A 15 16.63 -18.30 -6.05
C VAL A 15 17.69 -17.21 -6.11
N TYR A 16 17.55 -16.16 -5.29
CA TYR A 16 18.46 -15.02 -5.24
C TYR A 16 19.09 -14.89 -3.85
N PRO A 17 20.14 -15.70 -3.55
CA PRO A 17 20.71 -15.79 -2.21
C PRO A 17 21.37 -14.51 -1.72
N ASP A 18 21.82 -13.64 -2.62
CA ASP A 18 22.49 -12.37 -2.29
C ASP A 18 21.52 -11.19 -2.11
N THR A 19 20.20 -11.43 -2.24
CA THR A 19 19.19 -10.38 -2.09
C THR A 19 19.05 -9.96 -0.63
N THR A 20 18.98 -8.65 -0.40
CA THR A 20 18.64 -8.05 0.88
C THR A 20 17.18 -7.62 0.90
N ILE A 21 16.45 -7.98 1.95
CA ILE A 21 15.07 -7.51 2.18
C ILE A 21 15.12 -6.18 2.90
N VAL A 22 14.40 -5.19 2.36
CA VAL A 22 14.24 -3.86 2.96
C VAL A 22 12.83 -3.76 3.55
N ALA A 23 12.72 -3.60 4.85
CA ALA A 23 11.42 -3.53 5.53
C ALA A 23 11.55 -2.84 6.90
N ASN A 24 10.40 -2.58 7.55
CA ASN A 24 10.41 -2.13 8.94
C ASN A 24 10.56 -3.29 9.94
N ALA A 25 10.89 -2.98 11.18
CA ALA A 25 11.08 -3.97 12.25
C ALA A 25 9.88 -4.91 12.45
N LYS A 26 8.66 -4.38 12.32
CA LYS A 26 7.43 -5.16 12.51
C LYS A 26 7.25 -6.20 11.40
N THR A 27 7.55 -5.84 10.16
CA THR A 27 7.57 -6.76 9.02
C THR A 27 8.52 -7.91 9.28
N PHE A 28 9.76 -7.63 9.73
CA PHE A 28 10.72 -8.69 10.05
C PHE A 28 10.25 -9.62 11.15
N GLY A 29 9.68 -9.08 12.25
CA GLY A 29 9.09 -9.90 13.30
C GLY A 29 7.95 -10.80 12.80
N MET A 30 7.13 -10.33 11.87
CA MET A 30 6.09 -11.13 11.24
C MET A 30 6.68 -12.19 10.30
N MET A 31 7.72 -11.85 9.52
CA MET A 31 8.40 -12.80 8.64
C MET A 31 8.99 -13.98 9.40
N GLU A 32 9.57 -13.76 10.57
CA GLU A 32 10.11 -14.82 11.43
C GLU A 32 9.02 -15.81 11.91
N ASN A 33 7.79 -15.33 12.07
CA ASN A 33 6.64 -16.18 12.40
C ASN A 33 6.09 -16.94 11.19
N PHE A 34 6.03 -16.31 10.02
CA PHE A 34 5.48 -16.89 8.80
C PHE A 34 6.46 -17.85 8.10
N PHE A 35 7.75 -17.56 8.14
CA PHE A 35 8.81 -18.28 7.43
C PHE A 35 9.92 -18.73 8.39
N ARG A 36 9.61 -19.68 9.26
CA ARG A 36 10.49 -20.13 10.34
C ARG A 36 11.89 -20.55 9.90
N ASP A 37 12.01 -21.11 8.68
CA ASP A 37 13.27 -21.62 8.13
C ASP A 37 13.94 -20.67 7.14
N MET A 38 13.49 -19.42 7.04
CA MET A 38 14.07 -18.45 6.12
C MET A 38 15.34 -17.84 6.71
N PRO A 39 16.49 -17.98 6.04
CA PRO A 39 17.74 -17.38 6.52
C PRO A 39 17.74 -15.88 6.28
N LEU A 40 17.39 -15.11 7.30
CA LEU A 40 17.36 -13.64 7.26
C LEU A 40 18.64 -13.00 7.79
N GLU A 41 19.53 -13.75 8.43
CA GLU A 41 20.78 -13.23 8.98
C GLU A 41 21.67 -12.63 7.87
N GLY A 42 22.12 -11.40 8.08
CA GLY A 42 22.90 -10.66 7.09
C GLY A 42 22.14 -10.19 5.84
N ARG A 43 20.84 -10.45 5.76
CA ARG A 43 19.99 -10.19 4.58
C ARG A 43 18.80 -9.26 4.88
N LYS A 44 18.88 -8.52 5.98
CA LYS A 44 17.87 -7.54 6.40
C LYS A 44 18.45 -6.12 6.33
N LEU A 45 17.69 -5.21 5.76
CA LEU A 45 17.90 -3.77 5.92
C LEU A 45 16.64 -3.18 6.56
N GLU A 46 16.73 -2.89 7.86
CA GLU A 46 15.63 -2.25 8.57
C GLU A 46 15.60 -0.76 8.27
N VAL A 47 14.41 -0.26 7.91
CA VAL A 47 14.17 1.16 7.64
C VAL A 47 13.23 1.77 8.65
N GLN A 48 13.33 3.08 8.83
CA GLN A 48 12.50 3.86 9.73
C GLN A 48 11.47 4.68 8.95
N ASN A 49 10.42 5.12 9.62
CA ASN A 49 9.43 6.00 9.02
C ASN A 49 10.07 7.31 8.56
N GLY A 50 9.84 7.70 7.31
CA GLY A 50 10.49 8.83 6.65
C GLY A 50 11.95 8.59 6.24
N GLY A 51 12.48 7.39 6.49
CA GLY A 51 13.82 7.01 6.04
C GLY A 51 13.92 6.91 4.53
N THR A 52 15.14 7.04 4.00
CA THR A 52 15.40 6.97 2.56
C THR A 52 16.45 5.90 2.23
N LEU A 53 16.37 5.37 1.02
CA LEU A 53 17.35 4.45 0.46
C LEU A 53 17.70 4.87 -0.97
N SER A 54 18.98 5.14 -1.21
CA SER A 54 19.46 5.38 -2.57
C SER A 54 19.77 4.06 -3.28
N LEU A 55 19.23 3.92 -4.48
CA LEU A 55 19.54 2.84 -5.42
C LEU A 55 20.42 3.34 -6.58
N GLY A 56 21.18 4.40 -6.35
CA GLY A 56 21.96 5.10 -7.37
C GLY A 56 21.10 6.12 -8.11
N LYS A 57 20.44 5.76 -9.20
CA LYS A 57 19.56 6.66 -9.95
C LYS A 57 18.26 7.00 -9.21
N HIS A 58 17.69 6.05 -8.48
CA HIS A 58 16.44 6.21 -7.75
C HIS A 58 16.68 6.44 -6.27
N THR A 59 15.80 7.20 -5.64
CA THR A 59 15.78 7.38 -4.19
C THR A 59 14.39 7.03 -3.66
N LEU A 60 14.34 6.01 -2.81
CA LEU A 60 13.13 5.55 -2.18
C LEU A 60 12.94 6.22 -0.82
N THR A 61 11.73 6.65 -0.51
CA THR A 61 11.31 7.14 0.81
C THR A 61 10.25 6.21 1.37
N PHE A 62 10.37 5.82 2.63
CA PHE A 62 9.48 4.87 3.29
C PHE A 62 8.52 5.60 4.22
N VAL A 63 7.22 5.41 4.02
CA VAL A 63 6.17 5.98 4.87
C VAL A 63 5.39 4.86 5.53
N PHE A 64 5.42 4.81 6.86
CA PHE A 64 4.68 3.78 7.60
C PHE A 64 3.19 4.11 7.60
N ALA A 65 2.39 3.12 7.26
CA ALA A 65 0.95 3.20 7.17
C ALA A 65 0.27 2.09 8.01
N PRO A 66 0.56 2.03 9.33
CA PRO A 66 0.07 0.94 10.16
C PRO A 66 -1.46 0.88 10.15
N MET A 67 -1.99 -0.32 10.01
CA MET A 67 -3.43 -0.62 9.90
C MET A 67 -4.09 -0.14 8.60
N VAL A 68 -3.31 0.20 7.57
CA VAL A 68 -3.83 0.44 6.22
C VAL A 68 -3.32 -0.67 5.28
N HIS A 69 -3.83 -1.98 5.30
CA HIS A 69 -4.77 -2.33 6.39
C HIS A 69 -4.12 -3.29 7.42
N TRP A 70 -2.93 -3.77 7.19
CA TRP A 70 -2.16 -4.60 8.13
C TRP A 70 -1.28 -3.75 9.05
N PRO A 71 -0.89 -4.29 10.23
CA PRO A 71 -0.21 -3.49 11.25
C PRO A 71 1.22 -3.05 10.87
N GLU A 72 1.86 -3.70 9.91
CA GLU A 72 3.22 -3.42 9.46
C GLU A 72 3.29 -2.69 8.12
N VAL A 73 2.16 -2.32 7.54
CA VAL A 73 2.12 -1.70 6.21
C VAL A 73 3.04 -0.49 6.12
N MET A 74 3.77 -0.45 5.04
CA MET A 74 4.66 0.61 4.65
C MET A 74 4.46 0.87 3.15
N VAL A 75 4.20 2.10 2.78
CA VAL A 75 4.20 2.54 1.39
C VAL A 75 5.58 3.08 1.03
N THR A 76 5.95 2.97 -0.23
CA THR A 76 7.26 3.41 -0.72
C THR A 76 7.08 4.44 -1.82
N TYR A 77 7.75 5.57 -1.70
CA TYR A 77 7.74 6.62 -2.72
C TYR A 77 9.11 6.71 -3.39
N ASP A 78 9.14 6.55 -4.71
CA ASP A 78 10.29 6.86 -5.55
C ASP A 78 10.25 8.33 -5.95
N SER A 79 11.14 9.13 -5.40
CA SER A 79 11.20 10.57 -5.66
C SER A 79 11.76 10.91 -7.04
N THR A 80 12.44 9.98 -7.72
CA THR A 80 13.00 10.17 -9.04
C THR A 80 11.93 10.10 -10.13
N ASP A 81 11.14 9.04 -10.11
CA ASP A 81 10.06 8.83 -11.09
C ASP A 81 8.69 9.28 -10.55
N LYS A 82 8.63 9.79 -9.30
CA LYS A 82 7.41 10.29 -8.64
C LYS A 82 6.33 9.22 -8.53
N VAL A 83 6.74 7.99 -8.24
CA VAL A 83 5.88 6.81 -8.14
C VAL A 83 5.63 6.47 -6.68
N LEU A 84 4.36 6.34 -6.31
CA LEU A 84 3.93 5.80 -5.04
C LEU A 84 3.58 4.32 -5.20
N PHE A 85 4.31 3.43 -4.54
CA PHE A 85 3.95 2.04 -4.32
C PHE A 85 3.07 1.96 -3.07
N ALA A 86 1.77 1.87 -3.29
CA ALA A 86 0.76 2.18 -2.27
C ALA A 86 0.31 0.96 -1.45
N ALA A 87 0.99 -0.20 -1.56
CA ALA A 87 0.49 -1.47 -1.05
C ALA A 87 -0.96 -1.69 -1.55
N ASP A 88 -1.91 -1.99 -0.66
CA ASP A 88 -3.32 -2.14 -1.03
C ASP A 88 -4.07 -0.81 -1.20
N GLY A 89 -3.42 0.31 -0.88
CA GLY A 89 -4.01 1.62 -1.09
C GLY A 89 -4.38 1.87 -2.55
N PHE A 90 -5.56 2.45 -2.78
CA PHE A 90 -6.13 2.71 -4.11
C PHE A 90 -6.43 1.47 -4.95
N GLY A 91 -6.49 0.29 -4.31
CA GLY A 91 -6.87 -0.95 -4.97
C GLY A 91 -8.36 -1.00 -5.31
N LYS A 92 -8.70 -1.89 -6.24
CA LYS A 92 -10.08 -2.24 -6.58
C LYS A 92 -10.22 -3.75 -6.80
N PHE A 93 -11.44 -4.26 -6.67
CA PHE A 93 -11.76 -5.59 -7.15
C PHE A 93 -11.92 -5.62 -8.69
N GLY A 94 -12.04 -6.82 -9.23
CA GLY A 94 -12.26 -7.06 -10.64
C GLY A 94 -10.98 -7.34 -11.44
N ALA A 95 -11.16 -7.84 -12.64
CA ALA A 95 -10.08 -8.15 -13.56
C ALA A 95 -9.63 -6.90 -14.33
N LEU A 96 -8.35 -6.85 -14.73
CA LEU A 96 -7.80 -5.70 -15.45
C LEU A 96 -8.20 -5.65 -16.92
N ASP A 97 -8.74 -6.72 -17.46
CA ASP A 97 -9.21 -6.85 -18.84
C ASP A 97 -10.72 -6.57 -19.00
N VAL A 98 -11.38 -6.13 -17.91
CA VAL A 98 -12.78 -5.69 -17.92
C VAL A 98 -12.82 -4.17 -17.84
N ASP A 99 -13.50 -3.56 -18.80
CA ASP A 99 -13.76 -2.10 -18.80
C ASP A 99 -14.93 -1.78 -17.87
N GLU A 100 -14.60 -1.36 -16.66
CA GLU A 100 -15.56 -0.99 -15.62
C GLU A 100 -15.08 0.25 -14.87
N PRO A 101 -16.00 1.10 -14.35
CA PRO A 101 -15.66 2.25 -13.53
C PRO A 101 -14.84 1.84 -12.30
N TRP A 102 -13.79 2.61 -11.99
CA TRP A 102 -12.96 2.35 -10.82
C TRP A 102 -13.73 2.52 -9.50
N ASP A 103 -14.60 3.52 -9.40
CA ASP A 103 -15.21 3.99 -8.16
C ASP A 103 -15.99 2.91 -7.40
N ASP A 104 -16.84 2.14 -8.09
CA ASP A 104 -17.73 1.18 -7.43
C ASP A 104 -16.95 0.02 -6.81
N GLU A 105 -16.04 -0.55 -7.56
CA GLU A 105 -15.23 -1.67 -7.11
C GLU A 105 -14.15 -1.24 -6.12
N ALA A 106 -13.61 -0.02 -6.25
CA ALA A 106 -12.69 0.55 -5.29
C ALA A 106 -13.37 0.93 -3.98
N ARG A 107 -14.60 1.46 -4.03
CA ARG A 107 -15.40 1.73 -2.82
C ARG A 107 -15.70 0.44 -2.06
N ARG A 108 -16.11 -0.61 -2.77
CA ARG A 108 -16.36 -1.93 -2.20
C ARG A 108 -15.10 -2.52 -1.57
N TYR A 109 -13.96 -2.40 -2.26
CA TYR A 109 -12.65 -2.80 -1.77
C TYR A 109 -12.27 -2.01 -0.52
N PHE A 110 -12.36 -0.68 -0.55
CA PHE A 110 -12.05 0.20 0.59
C PHE A 110 -12.88 -0.15 1.82
N ILE A 111 -14.21 -0.24 1.67
CA ILE A 111 -15.12 -0.53 2.79
C ILE A 111 -14.81 -1.91 3.41
N GLY A 112 -14.58 -2.92 2.58
CA GLY A 112 -14.33 -4.28 3.02
C GLY A 112 -13.00 -4.46 3.75
N ILE A 113 -11.97 -3.71 3.37
CA ILE A 113 -10.59 -3.94 3.82
C ILE A 113 -10.11 -2.84 4.77
N VAL A 114 -10.30 -1.58 4.42
CA VAL A 114 -9.73 -0.42 5.13
C VAL A 114 -10.78 0.41 5.87
N GLY A 115 -12.07 0.24 5.58
CA GLY A 115 -13.13 1.15 6.03
C GLY A 115 -13.15 1.43 7.52
N LYS A 116 -12.82 0.46 8.38
CA LYS A 116 -12.73 0.65 9.85
C LYS A 116 -11.50 1.45 10.29
N TYR A 117 -10.55 1.71 9.40
CA TYR A 117 -9.29 2.40 9.69
C TYR A 117 -9.22 3.80 9.07
N GLY A 118 -10.35 4.45 8.87
CA GLY A 118 -10.43 5.77 8.22
C GLY A 118 -9.46 6.80 8.80
N MET A 119 -9.31 6.85 10.12
CA MET A 119 -8.37 7.78 10.77
C MET A 119 -6.91 7.52 10.39
N GLN A 120 -6.52 6.26 10.17
CA GLN A 120 -5.18 5.89 9.73
C GLN A 120 -4.96 6.27 8.27
N VAL A 121 -5.98 6.07 7.42
CA VAL A 121 -5.96 6.52 6.02
C VAL A 121 -5.84 8.04 5.95
N GLN A 122 -6.60 8.80 6.75
CA GLN A 122 -6.50 10.26 6.82
C GLN A 122 -5.08 10.75 7.19
N LYS A 123 -4.39 10.05 8.10
CA LYS A 123 -2.99 10.37 8.43
C LYS A 123 -2.06 10.11 7.25
N LEU A 124 -2.27 9.01 6.53
CA LEU A 124 -1.47 8.67 5.34
C LEU A 124 -1.69 9.69 4.22
N LEU A 125 -2.94 10.08 3.95
CA LEU A 125 -3.28 11.09 2.94
C LEU A 125 -2.61 12.45 3.21
N LYS A 126 -2.53 12.87 4.49
CA LYS A 126 -1.81 14.09 4.87
C LYS A 126 -0.32 14.03 4.55
N VAL A 127 0.31 12.88 4.72
CA VAL A 127 1.72 12.70 4.34
C VAL A 127 1.84 12.65 2.81
N ALA A 128 0.98 11.90 2.13
CA ALA A 128 0.99 11.79 0.67
C ALA A 128 0.81 13.16 -0.02
N ALA A 129 0.00 14.06 0.56
CA ALA A 129 -0.20 15.42 0.06
C ALA A 129 1.09 16.28 0.06
N THR A 130 2.14 15.87 0.78
CA THR A 130 3.43 16.56 0.78
C THR A 130 4.39 16.04 -0.31
N LEU A 131 4.00 14.97 -1.01
CA LEU A 131 4.81 14.31 -2.03
C LEU A 131 4.29 14.69 -3.43
N ASP A 132 5.23 14.85 -4.38
CA ASP A 132 4.90 15.10 -5.80
C ASP A 132 4.62 13.76 -6.50
N ILE A 133 3.44 13.18 -6.27
CA ILE A 133 3.05 11.86 -6.82
C ILE A 133 2.46 12.05 -8.21
N GLN A 134 3.01 11.35 -9.21
CA GLN A 134 2.51 11.32 -10.59
C GLN A 134 2.03 9.95 -11.03
N THR A 135 2.34 8.91 -10.27
CA THR A 135 1.87 7.55 -10.54
C THR A 135 1.60 6.86 -9.21
N ILE A 136 0.48 6.14 -9.12
CA ILE A 136 0.17 5.27 -7.99
C ILE A 136 0.11 3.84 -8.49
N CYS A 137 0.91 2.97 -7.85
CA CYS A 137 0.93 1.54 -8.08
C CYS A 137 0.33 0.83 -6.87
N SER A 138 -0.91 0.36 -7.00
CA SER A 138 -1.55 -0.51 -6.02
C SER A 138 -1.18 -1.97 -6.28
N LEU A 139 -1.26 -2.81 -5.25
CA LEU A 139 -1.08 -4.26 -5.38
C LEU A 139 -2.30 -4.94 -6.01
N HIS A 140 -3.49 -4.32 -5.92
CA HIS A 140 -4.73 -4.76 -6.55
C HIS A 140 -5.30 -3.66 -7.45
N GLY A 141 -5.57 -3.97 -8.71
CA GLY A 141 -6.15 -3.04 -9.68
C GLY A 141 -5.13 -2.41 -10.63
N PRO A 142 -5.53 -1.36 -11.37
CA PRO A 142 -4.69 -0.73 -12.38
C PRO A 142 -3.63 0.19 -11.79
N VAL A 143 -2.59 0.47 -12.57
CA VAL A 143 -1.67 1.58 -12.31
C VAL A 143 -2.39 2.88 -12.64
N LEU A 144 -2.44 3.81 -11.67
CA LEU A 144 -3.12 5.10 -11.82
C LEU A 144 -2.09 6.18 -12.18
N LYS A 145 -2.30 6.87 -13.30
CA LYS A 145 -1.42 7.92 -13.82
C LYS A 145 -2.13 9.22 -14.13
N GLU A 146 -3.42 9.16 -14.39
CA GLU A 146 -4.22 10.30 -14.79
C GLU A 146 -5.25 10.61 -13.71
N ASN A 147 -5.65 11.85 -13.58
CA ASN A 147 -6.69 12.29 -12.66
C ASN A 147 -6.49 11.82 -11.20
N LEU A 148 -5.26 11.79 -10.71
CA LEU A 148 -4.93 11.30 -9.36
C LEU A 148 -5.74 12.01 -8.25
N GLY A 149 -6.11 13.28 -8.47
CA GLY A 149 -6.95 14.05 -7.56
C GLY A 149 -8.28 13.37 -7.27
N HIS A 150 -8.92 12.75 -8.27
CA HIS A 150 -10.17 12.02 -8.12
C HIS A 150 -10.04 10.84 -7.13
N TYR A 151 -9.02 10.03 -7.28
CA TYR A 151 -8.79 8.87 -6.40
C TYR A 151 -8.47 9.28 -4.97
N ILE A 152 -7.71 10.36 -4.80
CA ILE A 152 -7.37 10.93 -3.49
C ILE A 152 -8.63 11.50 -2.82
N GLU A 153 -9.47 12.23 -3.57
CA GLU A 153 -10.73 12.77 -3.08
C GLU A 153 -11.69 11.67 -2.61
N LYS A 154 -11.82 10.58 -3.40
CA LYS A 154 -12.64 9.43 -2.99
C LYS A 154 -12.14 8.80 -1.70
N TYR A 155 -10.84 8.59 -1.57
CA TYR A 155 -10.24 8.07 -0.35
C TYR A 155 -10.42 9.03 0.84
N ASP A 156 -10.38 10.34 0.62
CA ASP A 156 -10.67 11.35 1.67
C ASP A 156 -12.12 11.27 2.14
N ILE A 157 -13.07 11.25 1.22
CA ILE A 157 -14.51 11.12 1.52
C ILE A 157 -14.79 9.83 2.30
N TRP A 158 -14.32 8.69 1.80
CA TRP A 158 -14.58 7.39 2.43
C TRP A 158 -13.92 7.24 3.80
N SER A 159 -12.70 7.75 3.96
CA SER A 159 -11.95 7.63 5.22
C SER A 159 -12.33 8.65 6.26
N SER A 160 -12.90 9.78 5.89
CA SER A 160 -13.49 10.76 6.81
C SER A 160 -14.93 10.42 7.21
N TYR A 161 -15.50 9.37 6.60
CA TYR A 161 -16.91 8.98 6.76
C TYR A 161 -17.89 10.09 6.36
N SER A 162 -17.47 10.91 5.41
CA SER A 162 -18.31 11.94 4.82
C SER A 162 -19.40 11.34 3.94
N VAL A 163 -20.51 12.04 3.82
CA VAL A 163 -21.59 11.61 2.91
C VAL A 163 -21.12 11.80 1.48
N GLU A 164 -21.09 10.71 0.72
CA GLU A 164 -20.73 10.72 -0.71
C GLU A 164 -21.96 11.04 -1.58
N GLU A 165 -23.11 10.48 -1.19
CA GLU A 165 -24.40 10.72 -1.86
C GLU A 165 -25.49 10.88 -0.81
N GLU A 166 -26.35 11.88 -0.97
CA GLU A 166 -27.52 12.04 -0.12
C GLU A 166 -28.59 11.02 -0.49
N GLY A 167 -29.09 10.26 0.51
CA GLY A 167 -30.07 9.25 0.28
C GLY A 167 -30.65 8.65 1.55
N VAL A 168 -31.59 7.73 1.39
CA VAL A 168 -32.18 6.95 2.47
C VAL A 168 -31.94 5.47 2.21
N MET A 169 -31.29 4.80 3.15
CA MET A 169 -31.13 3.34 3.13
C MET A 169 -32.26 2.69 3.98
N ILE A 170 -32.94 1.74 3.39
CA ILE A 170 -33.90 0.89 4.12
C ILE A 170 -33.30 -0.51 4.20
N ALA A 171 -32.98 -0.93 5.43
CA ALA A 171 -32.59 -2.32 5.70
C ALA A 171 -33.82 -3.11 6.15
N TYR A 172 -34.09 -4.29 5.58
CA TYR A 172 -35.20 -5.18 5.88
C TYR A 172 -34.75 -6.63 5.99
#